data_6699fd2ff57d26e2afc79433cfcdde6a
#
_entry.id   6699fd2ff57d26e2afc79433cfcdde6a
#
_cell.length_a   1.000
_cell.length_b   1.000
_cell.length_c   1.000
_cell.angle_alpha   90.00
_cell.angle_beta   90.00
_cell.angle_gamma   90.00
#
_symmetry.space_group_name_H-M   'P 1'
#
loop_
_entity.id
_entity.type
_entity.pdbx_description
1 polymer ?
#
loop_
_entity_poly.entity_id
_entity_poly.type
_entity_poly.pdbx_seq_one_letter_code
_entity_poly.pdbx_strand_id
1 'polypeptide(L)'
;CPQLGKHERPHLKKQEKARKALSSSPQTPAMADAADQNPKDAGSRVPEPWAGADGEVAEEEYEYEEEEELDERAAAALEREKVQSVFRRLSTDPVGIRVHDVIIRGNAKTRDELIEAEVADLLRSATTVQDLLSAAADASARLRGLDVFEAVNITLDAGPPELPGTTNVVIEVVEPAIPLSGNAGVYSKPEAKAWSVEGAVKWKNLAGYADIWDASVAYGFDQTTEVGVGVSLPRFKSIPTPLMARASLLSQDWMKFSSYKERLLGLSFGLLSTRHHDLSYNLTWRTLTDPSRLASTSIRRQLGHNLLSALKYTYKIDQRDSHIRPTKGYAFLSSSQVGGLWDNKGLNFFRQEFDVRAAVPFGFWNAALNVGVGAGVVLPLARGFMNSSTPVTDRFNLGGHNSPVCSLGGISSLLGFRTRGVGPTEPRRLVPGESEDGSPAVPGRDYLGGDLAVSAFADLSFDLPLKVLRDAGIHGHAFLTAGNLAKLSEGQYKNFSLDEFRRSFRSTAGVGIILPTKLFRVEVNYCYILKQSQHDSGKTGIQFSFSSP
;
A
#
# COMPACT_ATOMS: atom_id res chain seq x y z
N CYS A 1 -22.24 33.59 40.92
CA CYS A 1 -22.21 32.91 42.24
C CYS A 1 -23.50 32.14 42.47
N PRO A 2 -23.52 30.89 43.02
CA PRO A 2 -22.66 30.41 44.08
C PRO A 2 -21.96 29.06 43.83
N GLN A 3 -20.99 28.83 44.71
CA GLN A 3 -20.21 27.64 45.01
C GLN A 3 -20.98 26.36 45.27
N LEU A 4 -20.35 25.22 44.92
CA LEU A 4 -20.53 23.86 45.51
C LEU A 4 -19.42 23.02 44.81
N GLY A 5 -18.42 22.46 45.39
CA GLY A 5 -18.39 21.53 46.49
C GLY A 5 -17.49 20.39 45.99
N LYS A 6 -16.21 20.33 46.42
CA LYS A 6 -15.25 19.24 46.13
C LYS A 6 -15.76 17.96 46.80
N HIS A 7 -15.92 16.86 46.04
CA HIS A 7 -15.93 15.50 46.54
C HIS A 7 -14.79 14.70 45.89
N GLU A 8 -13.77 14.44 46.67
CA GLU A 8 -12.69 13.48 46.37
C GLU A 8 -13.25 12.05 46.40
N ARG A 9 -12.91 11.28 45.40
CA ARG A 9 -13.16 9.80 45.37
C ARG A 9 -11.85 9.06 45.61
N PRO A 10 -11.75 8.13 46.58
CA PRO A 10 -10.51 7.44 46.93
C PRO A 10 -10.39 6.09 46.22
N HIS A 11 -10.30 6.02 44.89
CA HIS A 11 -10.11 4.76 44.18
C HIS A 11 -8.94 4.72 43.17
N LEU A 12 -8.13 5.76 43.10
CA LEU A 12 -7.03 5.85 42.11
C LEU A 12 -5.64 5.43 42.63
N LYS A 13 -5.47 5.11 43.93
CA LYS A 13 -4.17 4.72 44.49
C LYS A 13 -3.86 3.20 44.49
N LYS A 14 -4.78 2.35 44.03
CA LYS A 14 -4.56 0.88 44.00
C LYS A 14 -4.11 0.34 42.65
N GLN A 15 -4.23 1.11 41.56
CA GLN A 15 -3.80 0.65 40.23
C GLN A 15 -2.35 0.97 39.87
N GLU A 16 -1.72 1.91 40.56
CA GLU A 16 -0.33 2.27 40.26
C GLU A 16 0.72 1.30 40.88
N LYS A 17 0.34 0.54 41.91
CA LYS A 17 1.20 -0.49 42.53
C LYS A 17 1.22 -1.82 41.79
N ALA A 18 0.25 -2.12 40.94
CA ALA A 18 0.19 -3.36 40.17
C ALA A 18 0.96 -3.29 38.81
N ARG A 19 1.32 -2.08 38.35
CA ARG A 19 2.06 -1.90 37.10
C ARG A 19 3.60 -1.97 37.22
N LYS A 20 4.13 -1.96 38.44
CA LYS A 20 5.57 -2.03 38.69
C LYS A 20 6.13 -3.45 38.96
N ALA A 21 5.27 -4.47 38.97
CA ALA A 21 5.68 -5.85 39.27
C ALA A 21 5.79 -6.76 38.03
N LEU A 22 5.60 -6.25 36.81
CA LEU A 22 5.57 -7.05 35.56
C LEU A 22 6.62 -6.62 34.51
N SER A 23 7.73 -6.01 34.93
CA SER A 23 8.85 -5.70 34.02
C SER A 23 10.18 -6.21 34.57
N SER A 24 10.32 -7.54 34.64
CA SER A 24 11.65 -8.17 34.75
C SER A 24 11.60 -9.53 34.04
N SER A 25 11.92 -9.55 32.77
CA SER A 25 12.26 -10.76 32.02
C SER A 25 13.74 -11.04 32.16
N PRO A 26 14.18 -12.28 32.34
CA PRO A 26 15.59 -12.63 32.47
C PRO A 26 16.29 -12.65 31.11
N GLN A 27 17.44 -12.00 31.06
CA GLN A 27 18.37 -12.00 29.94
C GLN A 27 19.13 -13.32 29.88
N THR A 28 19.16 -13.94 28.72
CA THR A 28 20.10 -15.03 28.36
C THR A 28 21.48 -14.44 28.09
N PRO A 29 22.58 -15.03 28.60
CA PRO A 29 23.91 -14.55 28.27
C PRO A 29 24.42 -15.15 26.96
N ALA A 30 25.03 -14.29 26.15
CA ALA A 30 25.71 -14.60 24.90
C ALA A 30 27.06 -15.30 25.20
N MET A 31 27.36 -16.32 24.39
CA MET A 31 28.69 -16.91 24.27
C MET A 31 29.65 -15.93 23.60
N ALA A 32 30.81 -15.72 24.21
CA ALA A 32 31.96 -15.10 23.57
C ALA A 32 33.15 -16.06 23.67
N ASP A 33 33.79 -16.27 22.53
CA ASP A 33 35.06 -16.97 22.32
C ASP A 33 36.19 -16.36 23.17
N ALA A 34 37.00 -17.21 23.75
CA ALA A 34 38.35 -16.86 24.15
C ALA A 34 39.29 -18.05 24.00
N ALA A 35 40.27 -17.84 23.15
CA ALA A 35 41.41 -18.71 22.97
C ALA A 35 42.49 -18.48 24.05
N ASP A 36 43.06 -19.62 24.47
CA ASP A 36 44.50 -19.86 24.75
C ASP A 36 45.26 -18.99 25.76
N GLN A 37 45.65 -19.65 26.86
CA GLN A 37 47.03 -19.66 27.41
C GLN A 37 47.11 -20.46 28.73
N ASN A 38 47.92 -21.51 28.70
CA ASN A 38 48.46 -22.27 29.81
C ASN A 38 49.91 -21.75 30.09
N PRO A 39 50.71 -22.16 31.11
CA PRO A 39 50.48 -22.68 32.46
C PRO A 39 51.39 -22.05 33.56
N LYS A 40 51.25 -22.50 34.78
CA LYS A 40 52.27 -22.94 35.75
C LYS A 40 52.06 -22.50 37.22
N ASP A 41 52.13 -23.55 38.03
CA ASP A 41 52.68 -23.65 39.39
C ASP A 41 52.06 -22.93 40.60
N ALA A 42 51.58 -23.70 41.47
CA ALA A 42 52.10 -23.96 42.85
C ALA A 42 51.04 -24.19 43.95
N GLY A 43 51.10 -25.38 44.54
CA GLY A 43 51.12 -25.47 45.96
C GLY A 43 49.85 -25.72 46.77
N SER A 44 49.57 -27.03 46.93
CA SER A 44 49.27 -27.68 48.24
C SER A 44 48.33 -27.01 49.25
N ARG A 45 47.19 -27.64 49.50
CA ARG A 45 46.78 -28.20 50.78
C ARG A 45 45.40 -28.87 50.71
N VAL A 46 45.38 -30.17 50.91
CA VAL A 46 44.20 -30.99 51.17
C VAL A 46 43.88 -30.88 52.67
N PRO A 47 42.63 -30.82 53.06
CA PRO A 47 42.15 -31.50 54.26
C PRO A 47 41.16 -32.61 53.89
N GLU A 48 41.38 -33.73 54.58
CA GLU A 48 40.69 -35.03 54.52
C GLU A 48 39.21 -34.98 54.97
N PRO A 49 38.49 -36.10 54.72
CA PRO A 49 37.04 -36.12 54.62
C PRO A 49 36.35 -36.48 55.94
N TRP A 50 35.16 -35.94 56.10
CA TRP A 50 34.18 -36.45 57.04
C TRP A 50 33.22 -37.40 56.30
N ALA A 51 33.31 -38.69 56.74
CA ALA A 51 32.36 -39.73 56.34
C ALA A 51 31.00 -39.44 56.99
N GLY A 52 29.99 -39.25 56.14
CA GLY A 52 28.57 -39.26 56.47
C GLY A 52 27.86 -40.12 55.43
N ALA A 53 27.27 -41.20 55.90
CA ALA A 53 26.62 -42.26 55.13
C ALA A 53 25.26 -41.79 54.57
N ASP A 54 25.26 -41.00 53.53
CA ASP A 54 24.04 -40.64 52.75
C ASP A 54 24.30 -40.53 51.24
N GLY A 55 25.44 -41.01 50.74
CA GLY A 55 25.84 -40.91 49.34
C GLY A 55 25.27 -41.97 48.39
N GLU A 56 24.92 -43.14 48.89
CA GLU A 56 24.53 -44.28 48.04
C GLU A 56 23.07 -44.13 47.49
N VAL A 57 22.18 -43.53 48.26
CA VAL A 57 20.76 -43.36 47.82
C VAL A 57 20.59 -42.26 46.76
N ALA A 58 21.45 -41.25 46.77
CA ALA A 58 21.39 -40.18 45.81
C ALA A 58 21.99 -40.56 44.44
N GLU A 59 23.01 -41.38 44.39
CA GLU A 59 23.61 -41.85 43.12
C GLU A 59 22.69 -42.85 42.41
N GLU A 60 21.97 -43.73 43.11
CA GLU A 60 20.98 -44.61 42.49
C GLU A 60 19.77 -43.86 41.94
N GLU A 61 19.30 -42.79 42.57
CA GLU A 61 18.16 -41.97 42.08
C GLU A 61 18.54 -41.18 40.83
N TYR A 62 19.76 -40.68 40.70
CA TYR A 62 20.28 -40.02 39.49
C TYR A 62 20.52 -41.01 38.33
N GLU A 63 20.99 -42.24 38.60
CA GLU A 63 21.15 -43.26 37.56
C GLU A 63 19.79 -43.71 36.99
N TYR A 64 18.73 -43.83 37.78
CA TYR A 64 17.39 -44.16 37.32
C TYR A 64 16.76 -43.04 36.49
N GLU A 65 16.94 -41.76 36.86
CA GLU A 65 16.46 -40.64 36.07
C GLU A 65 17.19 -40.51 34.72
N GLU A 66 18.50 -40.75 34.67
CA GLU A 66 19.25 -40.76 33.40
C GLU A 66 18.87 -41.94 32.49
N GLU A 67 18.60 -43.11 33.03
CA GLU A 67 18.12 -44.27 32.26
C GLU A 67 16.70 -44.03 31.70
N GLU A 68 15.76 -43.45 32.47
CA GLU A 68 14.41 -43.08 31.96
C GLU A 68 14.51 -42.02 30.87
N GLU A 69 15.33 -40.96 31.01
CA GLU A 69 15.54 -39.97 29.97
C GLU A 69 16.19 -40.55 28.70
N LEU A 70 17.08 -41.48 28.83
CA LEU A 70 17.72 -42.18 27.70
C LEU A 70 16.73 -43.09 26.99
N ASP A 71 15.87 -43.79 27.70
CA ASP A 71 14.82 -44.62 27.12
C ASP A 71 13.73 -43.77 26.42
N GLU A 72 13.31 -42.63 26.99
CA GLU A 72 12.41 -41.71 26.34
C GLU A 72 13.00 -41.11 25.06
N ARG A 73 14.28 -40.73 25.08
CA ARG A 73 14.99 -40.23 23.91
C ARG A 73 15.15 -41.30 22.82
N ALA A 74 15.41 -42.55 23.23
CA ALA A 74 15.51 -43.69 22.33
C ALA A 74 14.12 -44.01 21.70
N ALA A 75 13.06 -43.99 22.49
CA ALA A 75 11.70 -44.21 22.03
C ALA A 75 11.26 -43.09 21.05
N ALA A 76 11.55 -41.84 21.36
CA ALA A 76 11.28 -40.70 20.48
C ALA A 76 12.10 -40.74 19.18
N ALA A 77 13.35 -41.24 19.23
CA ALA A 77 14.16 -41.43 18.03
C ALA A 77 13.60 -42.54 17.12
N LEU A 78 13.14 -43.62 17.71
CA LEU A 78 12.54 -44.77 17.00
C LEU A 78 11.19 -44.39 16.38
N GLU A 79 10.38 -43.56 17.04
CA GLU A 79 9.18 -42.99 16.47
C GLU A 79 9.47 -42.05 15.29
N ARG A 80 10.48 -41.20 15.43
CA ARG A 80 10.95 -40.34 14.34
C ARG A 80 11.42 -41.12 13.13
N GLU A 81 12.16 -42.22 13.35
CA GLU A 81 12.64 -43.10 12.29
C GLU A 81 11.48 -43.84 11.59
N LYS A 82 10.49 -44.31 12.36
CA LYS A 82 9.25 -44.88 11.80
C LYS A 82 8.50 -43.85 10.95
N VAL A 83 8.30 -42.65 11.46
CA VAL A 83 7.65 -41.55 10.72
C VAL A 83 8.45 -41.22 9.46
N GLN A 84 9.78 -41.11 9.54
CA GLN A 84 10.62 -40.85 8.37
C GLN A 84 10.56 -42.01 7.34
N SER A 85 10.50 -43.24 7.75
CA SER A 85 10.39 -44.40 6.87
C SER A 85 9.05 -44.42 6.14
N VAL A 86 7.96 -44.06 6.82
CA VAL A 86 6.62 -43.90 6.21
C VAL A 86 6.61 -42.73 5.21
N PHE A 87 7.18 -41.57 5.57
CA PHE A 87 7.34 -40.46 4.65
C PHE A 87 8.16 -40.82 3.41
N ARG A 88 9.25 -41.57 3.57
CA ARG A 88 10.07 -42.04 2.45
C ARG A 88 9.32 -43.01 1.54
N ARG A 89 8.50 -43.90 2.09
CA ARG A 89 7.63 -44.80 1.29
C ARG A 89 6.56 -43.99 0.58
N LEU A 90 5.87 -43.07 1.26
CA LEU A 90 4.87 -42.18 0.65
C LEU A 90 5.45 -41.28 -0.44
N SER A 91 6.73 -40.93 -0.39
CA SER A 91 7.40 -40.12 -1.42
C SER A 91 7.86 -40.95 -2.63
N THR A 92 8.03 -42.26 -2.49
CA THR A 92 8.57 -43.14 -3.55
C THR A 92 7.45 -43.83 -4.34
N ASP A 93 6.39 -44.28 -3.66
CA ASP A 93 5.30 -45.05 -4.28
C ASP A 93 4.02 -44.19 -4.33
N PRO A 94 3.42 -43.98 -5.50
CA PRO A 94 2.15 -43.28 -5.62
C PRO A 94 1.01 -44.15 -5.03
N VAL A 95 0.61 -43.83 -3.80
CA VAL A 95 -0.53 -44.50 -3.16
C VAL A 95 -1.81 -43.81 -3.64
N GLY A 96 -2.63 -44.58 -4.36
CA GLY A 96 -3.95 -44.11 -4.82
C GLY A 96 -4.89 -43.91 -3.63
N ILE A 97 -5.47 -42.71 -3.51
CA ILE A 97 -6.42 -42.35 -2.48
C ILE A 97 -7.56 -41.55 -3.07
N ARG A 98 -8.73 -41.65 -2.46
CA ARG A 98 -9.91 -40.86 -2.87
C ARG A 98 -10.47 -40.11 -1.66
N VAL A 99 -10.73 -38.84 -1.81
CA VAL A 99 -11.41 -38.04 -0.79
C VAL A 99 -12.87 -38.50 -0.69
N HIS A 100 -13.30 -38.93 0.48
CA HIS A 100 -14.67 -39.34 0.78
C HIS A 100 -15.50 -38.15 1.21
N ASP A 101 -15.04 -37.39 2.22
CA ASP A 101 -15.76 -36.25 2.75
C ASP A 101 -14.80 -35.13 3.18
N VAL A 102 -15.32 -33.89 3.21
CA VAL A 102 -14.62 -32.70 3.68
C VAL A 102 -15.36 -32.17 4.91
N ILE A 103 -14.74 -32.33 6.08
CA ILE A 103 -15.33 -31.95 7.36
C ILE A 103 -14.74 -30.59 7.77
N ILE A 104 -15.60 -29.59 7.95
CA ILE A 104 -15.20 -28.24 8.35
C ILE A 104 -15.51 -28.07 9.82
N ARG A 105 -14.54 -27.51 10.59
CA ARG A 105 -14.67 -27.26 12.03
C ARG A 105 -14.12 -25.89 12.39
N GLY A 106 -14.69 -25.26 13.44
CA GLY A 106 -14.19 -24.02 14.02
C GLY A 106 -14.70 -22.74 13.36
N ASN A 107 -15.50 -22.84 12.30
CA ASN A 107 -16.16 -21.71 11.67
C ASN A 107 -17.42 -21.31 12.45
N ALA A 108 -17.34 -20.22 13.20
CA ALA A 108 -18.47 -19.69 13.97
C ALA A 108 -19.36 -18.74 13.15
N LYS A 109 -18.75 -17.94 12.27
CA LYS A 109 -19.41 -16.93 11.42
C LYS A 109 -19.32 -17.26 9.94
N THR A 110 -18.18 -17.77 9.50
CA THR A 110 -17.95 -18.11 8.10
C THR A 110 -18.85 -19.27 7.67
N ARG A 111 -19.48 -19.14 6.53
CA ARG A 111 -20.34 -20.18 5.98
C ARG A 111 -19.53 -21.34 5.42
N ASP A 112 -19.99 -22.56 5.67
CA ASP A 112 -19.38 -23.79 5.14
C ASP A 112 -19.27 -23.77 3.62
N GLU A 113 -20.32 -23.29 2.94
CA GLU A 113 -20.38 -23.17 1.49
C GLU A 113 -19.22 -22.35 0.89
N LEU A 114 -18.72 -21.34 1.61
CA LEU A 114 -17.60 -20.54 1.16
C LEU A 114 -16.29 -21.32 1.25
N ILE A 115 -16.08 -21.98 2.40
CA ILE A 115 -14.86 -22.79 2.63
C ILE A 115 -14.83 -23.95 1.65
N GLU A 116 -15.95 -24.67 1.50
CA GLU A 116 -16.06 -25.77 0.54
C GLU A 116 -15.79 -25.30 -0.89
N ALA A 117 -16.37 -24.18 -1.30
CA ALA A 117 -16.17 -23.63 -2.66
C ALA A 117 -14.71 -23.26 -2.97
N GLU A 118 -13.90 -22.89 -1.94
CA GLU A 118 -12.47 -22.60 -2.14
C GLU A 118 -11.60 -23.84 -2.27
N VAL A 119 -12.00 -24.95 -1.65
CA VAL A 119 -11.14 -26.14 -1.52
C VAL A 119 -11.63 -27.33 -2.36
N ALA A 120 -12.92 -27.40 -2.69
CA ALA A 120 -13.54 -28.58 -3.30
C ALA A 120 -12.87 -28.98 -4.62
N ASP A 121 -12.58 -28.02 -5.50
CA ASP A 121 -11.96 -28.29 -6.80
C ASP A 121 -10.55 -28.89 -6.65
N LEU A 122 -9.78 -28.41 -5.67
CA LEU A 122 -8.43 -28.89 -5.41
C LEU A 122 -8.44 -30.31 -4.83
N LEU A 123 -9.25 -30.53 -3.81
CA LEU A 123 -9.27 -31.79 -3.08
C LEU A 123 -9.91 -32.92 -3.90
N ARG A 124 -10.95 -32.64 -4.69
CA ARG A 124 -11.59 -33.64 -5.54
C ARG A 124 -10.75 -34.07 -6.74
N SER A 125 -9.81 -33.24 -7.19
CA SER A 125 -8.90 -33.55 -8.29
C SER A 125 -7.73 -34.44 -7.90
N ALA A 126 -7.42 -34.56 -6.60
CA ALA A 126 -6.32 -35.36 -6.09
C ALA A 126 -6.62 -36.87 -6.20
N THR A 127 -5.72 -37.63 -6.81
CA THR A 127 -5.84 -39.06 -7.00
C THR A 127 -4.81 -39.87 -6.25
N THR A 128 -3.74 -39.24 -5.79
CA THR A 128 -2.68 -39.85 -4.97
C THR A 128 -2.51 -39.10 -3.64
N VAL A 129 -1.88 -39.74 -2.66
CA VAL A 129 -1.57 -39.10 -1.38
C VAL A 129 -0.70 -37.86 -1.57
N GLN A 130 0.23 -37.88 -2.51
CA GLN A 130 1.12 -36.76 -2.82
C GLN A 130 0.33 -35.59 -3.41
N ASP A 131 -0.57 -35.88 -4.39
CA ASP A 131 -1.45 -34.86 -4.95
C ASP A 131 -2.35 -34.27 -3.87
N LEU A 132 -2.86 -35.10 -2.96
CA LEU A 132 -3.72 -34.64 -1.87
C LEU A 132 -2.98 -33.74 -0.87
N LEU A 133 -1.73 -34.06 -0.54
CA LEU A 133 -0.90 -33.22 0.34
C LEU A 133 -0.59 -31.88 -0.33
N SER A 134 -0.28 -31.86 -1.64
CA SER A 134 -0.07 -30.61 -2.37
C SER A 134 -1.37 -29.81 -2.49
N ALA A 135 -2.50 -30.47 -2.77
CA ALA A 135 -3.82 -29.85 -2.81
C ALA A 135 -4.23 -29.27 -1.44
N ALA A 136 -3.91 -29.95 -0.33
CA ALA A 136 -4.15 -29.46 1.02
C ALA A 136 -3.29 -28.25 1.36
N ALA A 137 -2.03 -28.22 0.91
CA ALA A 137 -1.15 -27.05 1.08
C ALA A 137 -1.69 -25.84 0.29
N ASP A 138 -2.13 -26.05 -0.96
CA ASP A 138 -2.73 -25.01 -1.79
C ASP A 138 -4.07 -24.54 -1.23
N ALA A 139 -4.90 -25.45 -0.71
CA ALA A 139 -6.16 -25.13 -0.04
C ALA A 139 -5.91 -24.29 1.23
N SER A 140 -4.93 -24.67 2.03
CA SER A 140 -4.52 -23.87 3.21
C SER A 140 -4.04 -22.47 2.80
N ALA A 141 -3.26 -22.36 1.72
CA ALA A 141 -2.80 -21.06 1.21
C ALA A 141 -3.97 -20.20 0.70
N ARG A 142 -4.95 -20.79 -0.01
CA ARG A 142 -6.16 -20.07 -0.46
C ARG A 142 -7.01 -19.59 0.71
N LEU A 143 -7.27 -20.45 1.69
CA LEU A 143 -8.06 -20.08 2.88
C LEU A 143 -7.39 -18.99 3.70
N ARG A 144 -6.06 -19.05 3.89
CA ARG A 144 -5.29 -17.96 4.52
C ARG A 144 -5.33 -16.67 3.69
N GLY A 145 -5.38 -16.79 2.37
CA GLY A 145 -5.50 -15.66 1.44
C GLY A 145 -6.82 -14.88 1.56
N LEU A 146 -7.86 -15.47 2.18
CA LEU A 146 -9.12 -14.76 2.49
C LEU A 146 -8.95 -13.70 3.59
N ASP A 147 -7.86 -13.75 4.36
CA ASP A 147 -7.52 -12.78 5.45
C ASP A 147 -8.59 -12.66 6.56
N VAL A 148 -9.39 -13.72 6.75
CA VAL A 148 -10.45 -13.78 7.79
C VAL A 148 -10.20 -14.84 8.83
N PHE A 149 -9.21 -15.71 8.65
CA PHE A 149 -8.83 -16.74 9.60
C PHE A 149 -7.49 -16.40 10.25
N GLU A 150 -7.37 -16.64 11.55
CA GLU A 150 -6.13 -16.53 12.31
C GLU A 150 -5.23 -17.74 12.08
N ALA A 151 -5.83 -18.94 12.06
CA ALA A 151 -5.14 -20.18 11.77
C ALA A 151 -6.01 -21.08 10.88
N VAL A 152 -5.35 -21.87 10.02
CA VAL A 152 -5.98 -22.87 9.17
C VAL A 152 -5.12 -24.13 9.25
N ASN A 153 -5.70 -25.23 9.77
CA ASN A 153 -5.10 -26.55 9.84
C ASN A 153 -5.91 -27.50 8.99
N ILE A 154 -5.22 -28.30 8.18
CA ILE A 154 -5.85 -29.35 7.38
C ILE A 154 -5.22 -30.67 7.80
N THR A 155 -6.05 -31.58 8.28
CA THR A 155 -5.66 -32.92 8.70
C THR A 155 -6.36 -33.96 7.84
N LEU A 156 -5.70 -35.10 7.64
CA LEU A 156 -6.22 -36.22 6.88
C LEU A 156 -6.56 -37.34 7.84
N ASP A 157 -7.83 -37.69 7.91
CA ASP A 157 -8.34 -38.81 8.71
C ASP A 157 -8.65 -40.00 7.82
N ALA A 158 -8.60 -41.21 8.38
CA ALA A 158 -9.00 -42.40 7.68
C ALA A 158 -10.49 -42.32 7.30
N GLY A 159 -10.79 -42.74 6.10
CA GLY A 159 -12.20 -42.83 5.64
C GLY A 159 -12.96 -43.97 6.36
N PRO A 160 -14.24 -44.14 6.05
CA PRO A 160 -15.06 -45.21 6.63
C PRO A 160 -14.43 -46.58 6.39
N PRO A 161 -14.43 -47.49 7.37
CA PRO A 161 -13.83 -48.83 7.25
C PRO A 161 -14.47 -49.67 6.13
N GLU A 162 -15.67 -49.31 5.70
CA GLU A 162 -16.41 -49.96 4.60
C GLU A 162 -15.85 -49.61 3.21
N LEU A 163 -15.07 -48.53 3.08
CA LEU A 163 -14.52 -48.00 1.84
C LEU A 163 -12.99 -47.88 1.94
N PRO A 164 -12.25 -49.01 1.75
CA PRO A 164 -10.79 -48.96 1.81
C PRO A 164 -10.20 -48.08 0.70
N GLY A 165 -9.15 -47.32 1.00
CA GLY A 165 -8.51 -46.37 0.08
C GLY A 165 -9.19 -45.00 0.01
N THR A 166 -10.08 -44.70 0.97
CA THR A 166 -10.69 -43.39 1.12
C THR A 166 -10.14 -42.65 2.33
N THR A 167 -10.17 -41.30 2.28
CA THR A 167 -9.77 -40.42 3.38
C THR A 167 -10.78 -39.30 3.55
N ASN A 168 -10.95 -38.87 4.79
CA ASN A 168 -11.69 -37.66 5.12
C ASN A 168 -10.69 -36.51 5.29
N VAL A 169 -10.99 -35.37 4.72
CA VAL A 169 -10.20 -34.14 4.90
C VAL A 169 -10.88 -33.28 5.96
N VAL A 170 -10.21 -33.11 7.11
CA VAL A 170 -10.72 -32.26 8.20
C VAL A 170 -10.02 -30.91 8.12
N ILE A 171 -10.80 -29.87 7.90
CA ILE A 171 -10.36 -28.47 7.83
C ILE A 171 -10.76 -27.79 9.14
N GLU A 172 -9.77 -27.46 9.96
CA GLU A 172 -9.97 -26.71 11.19
C GLU A 172 -9.56 -25.27 10.97
N VAL A 173 -10.50 -24.34 11.12
CA VAL A 173 -10.27 -22.92 11.01
C VAL A 173 -10.44 -22.24 12.36
N VAL A 174 -9.63 -21.22 12.62
CA VAL A 174 -9.74 -20.39 13.82
C VAL A 174 -10.06 -18.97 13.35
N GLU A 175 -11.22 -18.48 13.73
CA GLU A 175 -11.64 -17.11 13.47
C GLU A 175 -11.09 -16.17 14.54
N PRO A 176 -10.68 -14.92 14.20
CA PRO A 176 -10.19 -13.96 15.17
C PRO A 176 -11.29 -13.55 16.16
N ALA A 177 -10.96 -13.51 17.44
CA ALA A 177 -11.87 -13.11 18.50
C ALA A 177 -12.36 -11.65 18.31
N ILE A 178 -11.50 -10.78 17.78
CA ILE A 178 -11.82 -9.39 17.46
C ILE A 178 -11.63 -9.19 15.95
N PRO A 179 -12.70 -9.23 15.16
CA PRO A 179 -12.63 -9.06 13.70
C PRO A 179 -12.43 -7.61 13.26
N LEU A 180 -12.19 -6.69 14.19
CA LEU A 180 -12.03 -5.26 13.97
C LEU A 180 -10.54 -4.88 14.02
N SER A 181 -10.05 -4.25 12.99
CA SER A 181 -8.71 -3.65 12.96
C SER A 181 -8.78 -2.19 12.57
N GLY A 182 -7.97 -1.35 13.19
CA GLY A 182 -7.89 0.08 12.90
C GLY A 182 -6.45 0.51 12.73
N ASN A 183 -6.24 1.44 11.82
CA ASN A 183 -4.97 2.13 11.64
C ASN A 183 -5.19 3.63 11.53
N ALA A 184 -4.21 4.39 11.96
CA ALA A 184 -4.17 5.83 11.76
C ALA A 184 -2.75 6.22 11.35
N GLY A 185 -2.63 7.19 10.47
CA GLY A 185 -1.34 7.62 9.97
C GLY A 185 -1.38 9.00 9.34
N VAL A 186 -0.20 9.48 8.99
CA VAL A 186 -0.02 10.71 8.23
C VAL A 186 0.51 10.32 6.86
N TYR A 187 -0.19 10.72 5.82
CA TYR A 187 0.10 10.35 4.46
C TYR A 187 0.21 11.58 3.56
N SER A 188 0.92 11.42 2.46
CA SER A 188 0.93 12.40 1.37
C SER A 188 0.54 11.68 0.08
N LYS A 189 -0.64 11.99 -0.43
CA LYS A 189 -1.11 11.43 -1.71
C LYS A 189 -0.45 12.19 -2.86
N PRO A 190 -0.15 11.54 -4.01
CA PRO A 190 0.44 12.20 -5.18
C PRO A 190 -0.39 13.38 -5.70
N GLU A 191 -1.71 13.30 -5.53
CA GLU A 191 -2.67 14.31 -5.96
C GLU A 191 -2.91 15.40 -4.92
N ALA A 192 -2.46 15.19 -3.66
CA ALA A 192 -2.67 16.11 -2.57
C ALA A 192 -1.66 17.26 -2.59
N LYS A 193 -2.12 18.44 -2.19
CA LYS A 193 -1.29 19.65 -2.07
C LYS A 193 -0.45 19.67 -0.80
N ALA A 194 -0.82 18.87 0.18
CA ALA A 194 -0.27 18.85 1.52
C ALA A 194 -0.45 17.48 2.16
N TRP A 195 0.02 17.35 3.39
CA TRP A 195 -0.17 16.15 4.18
C TRP A 195 -1.63 15.96 4.56
N SER A 196 -2.01 14.73 4.73
CA SER A 196 -3.30 14.35 5.29
C SER A 196 -3.10 13.44 6.49
N VAL A 197 -3.96 13.60 7.48
CA VAL A 197 -4.14 12.64 8.55
C VAL A 197 -5.26 11.70 8.10
N GLU A 198 -4.99 10.43 8.15
CA GLU A 198 -5.93 9.39 7.73
C GLU A 198 -6.17 8.41 8.87
N GLY A 199 -7.43 8.09 9.13
CA GLY A 199 -7.86 7.02 9.99
C GLY A 199 -8.66 6.02 9.17
N ALA A 200 -8.38 4.73 9.33
CA ALA A 200 -9.14 3.67 8.69
C ALA A 200 -9.48 2.57 9.68
N VAL A 201 -10.66 2.02 9.52
CA VAL A 201 -11.17 0.91 10.31
C VAL A 201 -11.59 -0.18 9.33
N LYS A 202 -11.18 -1.41 9.61
CA LYS A 202 -11.58 -2.58 8.83
C LYS A 202 -12.31 -3.58 9.73
N TRP A 203 -13.45 -4.05 9.27
CA TRP A 203 -14.23 -5.10 9.90
C TRP A 203 -14.26 -6.32 8.99
N LYS A 204 -13.75 -7.43 9.49
CA LYS A 204 -13.63 -8.66 8.72
C LYS A 204 -14.80 -9.61 9.03
N ASN A 205 -15.32 -10.25 8.00
CA ASN A 205 -16.31 -11.33 8.07
C ASN A 205 -17.59 -10.97 8.85
N LEU A 206 -18.24 -9.86 8.49
CA LEU A 206 -19.47 -9.41 9.13
C LEU A 206 -20.68 -10.26 8.71
N ALA A 207 -20.79 -10.59 7.40
CA ALA A 207 -21.90 -11.34 6.82
C ALA A 207 -21.62 -12.85 6.66
N GLY A 208 -20.40 -13.31 6.98
CA GLY A 208 -20.00 -14.72 6.88
C GLY A 208 -19.54 -15.18 5.50
N TYR A 209 -19.35 -14.25 4.56
CA TYR A 209 -18.84 -14.52 3.21
C TYR A 209 -17.36 -14.13 3.04
N ALA A 210 -16.61 -14.07 4.12
CA ALA A 210 -15.27 -13.48 4.19
C ALA A 210 -15.23 -12.03 3.68
N ASP A 211 -16.33 -11.31 3.87
CA ASP A 211 -16.49 -9.92 3.52
C ASP A 211 -15.60 -9.03 4.40
N ILE A 212 -14.96 -8.04 3.77
CA ILE A 212 -14.15 -7.05 4.45
C ILE A 212 -14.80 -5.69 4.24
N TRP A 213 -15.27 -5.09 5.31
CA TRP A 213 -15.79 -3.74 5.34
C TRP A 213 -14.71 -2.79 5.77
N ASP A 214 -14.48 -1.74 5.00
CA ASP A 214 -13.54 -0.69 5.33
C ASP A 214 -14.24 0.67 5.41
N ALA A 215 -13.88 1.46 6.41
CA ALA A 215 -14.27 2.84 6.52
C ALA A 215 -13.01 3.68 6.72
N SER A 216 -12.87 4.75 5.95
CA SER A 216 -11.70 5.63 6.00
C SER A 216 -12.13 7.09 6.05
N VAL A 217 -11.40 7.87 6.84
CA VAL A 217 -11.54 9.33 6.91
C VAL A 217 -10.14 9.92 6.77
N ALA A 218 -9.98 10.85 5.83
CA ALA A 218 -8.75 11.58 5.63
C ALA A 218 -9.04 13.09 5.67
N TYR A 219 -8.19 13.83 6.36
CA TYR A 219 -8.23 15.29 6.41
C TYR A 219 -6.86 15.87 6.03
N GLY A 220 -6.82 16.62 4.96
CA GLY A 220 -5.62 17.31 4.47
C GLY A 220 -5.50 18.72 5.04
N PHE A 221 -4.28 19.15 5.34
CA PHE A 221 -3.99 20.52 5.78
C PHE A 221 -4.31 21.59 4.71
N ASP A 222 -4.61 21.16 3.49
CA ASP A 222 -5.07 21.99 2.38
C ASP A 222 -6.61 22.08 2.29
N GLN A 223 -7.31 21.72 3.36
CA GLN A 223 -8.78 21.62 3.42
C GLN A 223 -9.38 20.50 2.53
N THR A 224 -8.56 19.56 2.09
CA THR A 224 -9.07 18.34 1.45
C THR A 224 -9.67 17.43 2.50
N THR A 225 -10.90 16.99 2.28
CA THR A 225 -11.60 16.03 3.16
C THR A 225 -12.03 14.84 2.32
N GLU A 226 -11.69 13.66 2.75
CA GLU A 226 -12.12 12.41 2.12
C GLU A 226 -12.75 11.50 3.16
N VAL A 227 -13.93 11.00 2.86
CA VAL A 227 -14.62 9.99 3.65
C VAL A 227 -14.98 8.86 2.71
N GLY A 228 -14.63 7.64 3.07
CA GLY A 228 -14.89 6.47 2.24
C GLY A 228 -15.42 5.30 3.06
N VAL A 229 -16.35 4.57 2.49
CA VAL A 229 -16.82 3.28 3.02
C VAL A 229 -16.79 2.28 1.88
N GLY A 230 -16.18 1.14 2.13
CA GLY A 230 -16.03 0.08 1.15
C GLY A 230 -16.45 -1.28 1.67
N VAL A 231 -16.77 -2.17 0.76
CA VAL A 231 -16.94 -3.60 1.01
C VAL A 231 -16.21 -4.37 -0.07
N SER A 232 -15.44 -5.35 0.35
CA SER A 232 -14.74 -6.30 -0.52
C SER A 232 -15.22 -7.70 -0.21
N LEU A 233 -15.65 -8.41 -1.25
CA LEU A 233 -16.03 -9.82 -1.21
C LEU A 233 -14.97 -10.59 -2.00
N PRO A 234 -14.15 -11.44 -1.37
CA PRO A 234 -13.08 -12.16 -2.07
C PRO A 234 -13.63 -13.16 -3.10
N ARG A 235 -14.84 -13.65 -2.88
CA ARG A 235 -15.55 -14.53 -3.81
C ARG A 235 -17.04 -14.23 -3.78
N PHE A 236 -17.66 -14.16 -4.94
CA PHE A 236 -19.11 -14.04 -5.08
C PHE A 236 -19.68 -15.25 -5.81
N LYS A 237 -20.33 -16.14 -5.05
CA LYS A 237 -20.87 -17.42 -5.54
C LYS A 237 -19.80 -18.24 -6.28
N SER A 238 -20.01 -18.52 -7.56
CA SER A 238 -19.09 -19.29 -8.43
C SER A 238 -17.98 -18.45 -9.06
N ILE A 239 -17.98 -17.12 -8.89
CA ILE A 239 -16.98 -16.23 -9.50
C ILE A 239 -15.76 -16.14 -8.58
N PRO A 240 -14.57 -16.64 -9.00
CA PRO A 240 -13.37 -16.68 -8.18
C PRO A 240 -12.61 -15.33 -8.15
N THR A 241 -13.26 -14.22 -8.51
CA THR A 241 -12.67 -12.88 -8.52
C THR A 241 -13.30 -12.03 -7.43
N PRO A 242 -12.48 -11.22 -6.71
CA PRO A 242 -13.02 -10.32 -5.70
C PRO A 242 -13.91 -9.26 -6.34
N LEU A 243 -15.06 -9.05 -5.73
CA LEU A 243 -15.95 -7.94 -6.02
C LEU A 243 -15.75 -6.85 -4.95
N MET A 244 -15.60 -5.63 -5.40
CA MET A 244 -15.44 -4.48 -4.51
C MET A 244 -16.50 -3.44 -4.80
N ALA A 245 -17.08 -2.87 -3.76
CA ALA A 245 -17.93 -1.68 -3.88
C ALA A 245 -17.46 -0.64 -2.87
N ARG A 246 -17.30 0.60 -3.31
CA ARG A 246 -16.88 1.71 -2.45
C ARG A 246 -17.70 2.95 -2.72
N ALA A 247 -18.21 3.56 -1.66
CA ALA A 247 -18.77 4.90 -1.67
C ALA A 247 -17.75 5.88 -1.08
N SER A 248 -17.53 7.01 -1.74
CA SER A 248 -16.58 8.02 -1.29
C SER A 248 -17.14 9.42 -1.45
N LEU A 249 -16.83 10.27 -0.47
CA LEU A 249 -17.08 11.70 -0.50
C LEU A 249 -15.72 12.40 -0.42
N LEU A 250 -15.38 13.15 -1.47
CA LEU A 250 -14.14 13.91 -1.54
C LEU A 250 -14.45 15.38 -1.74
N SER A 251 -13.88 16.24 -0.92
CA SER A 251 -13.95 17.70 -1.07
C SER A 251 -12.54 18.25 -1.19
N GLN A 252 -12.27 19.02 -2.27
CA GLN A 252 -10.97 19.60 -2.56
C GLN A 252 -11.08 21.09 -2.85
N ASP A 253 -10.16 21.87 -2.31
CA ASP A 253 -10.05 23.31 -2.53
C ASP A 253 -8.92 23.62 -3.51
N TRP A 254 -9.27 24.04 -4.73
CA TRP A 254 -8.33 24.44 -5.78
C TRP A 254 -8.33 25.97 -6.01
N MET A 255 -8.90 26.76 -5.09
CA MET A 255 -9.02 28.22 -5.23
C MET A 255 -7.70 28.92 -5.51
N LYS A 256 -6.62 28.46 -4.85
CA LYS A 256 -5.29 29.04 -4.99
C LYS A 256 -4.72 28.91 -6.42
N PHE A 257 -5.01 27.81 -7.10
CA PHE A 257 -4.38 27.46 -8.38
C PHE A 257 -5.32 27.61 -9.57
N SER A 258 -6.59 27.30 -9.38
CA SER A 258 -7.56 27.18 -10.47
C SER A 258 -8.94 27.80 -10.13
N SER A 259 -9.04 28.61 -9.08
CA SER A 259 -10.23 29.38 -8.67
C SER A 259 -11.53 28.58 -8.58
N TYR A 260 -11.49 27.31 -8.20
CA TYR A 260 -12.68 26.50 -7.95
C TYR A 260 -12.53 25.57 -6.75
N LYS A 261 -13.68 25.19 -6.17
CA LYS A 261 -13.78 24.09 -5.19
C LYS A 261 -14.52 22.94 -5.86
N GLU A 262 -14.05 21.73 -5.58
CA GLU A 262 -14.61 20.50 -6.11
C GLU A 262 -15.13 19.61 -4.99
N ARG A 263 -16.35 19.09 -5.16
CA ARG A 263 -16.93 18.06 -4.33
C ARG A 263 -17.32 16.89 -5.20
N LEU A 264 -16.89 15.70 -4.80
CA LEU A 264 -17.13 14.44 -5.49
C LEU A 264 -17.88 13.50 -4.55
N LEU A 265 -19.02 13.00 -4.99
CA LEU A 265 -19.68 11.84 -4.37
C LEU A 265 -19.54 10.68 -5.35
N GLY A 266 -18.72 9.71 -5.02
CA GLY A 266 -18.36 8.60 -5.89
C GLY A 266 -18.92 7.28 -5.39
N LEU A 267 -19.40 6.46 -6.34
CA LEU A 267 -19.65 5.03 -6.16
C LEU A 267 -18.75 4.30 -7.14
N SER A 268 -17.90 3.42 -6.64
CA SER A 268 -17.03 2.59 -7.46
C SER A 268 -17.34 1.11 -7.26
N PHE A 269 -17.37 0.36 -8.36
CA PHE A 269 -17.58 -1.07 -8.37
C PHE A 269 -16.40 -1.72 -9.08
N GLY A 270 -15.63 -2.53 -8.34
CA GLY A 270 -14.60 -3.39 -8.92
C GLY A 270 -15.27 -4.60 -9.55
N LEU A 271 -15.13 -4.72 -10.88
CA LEU A 271 -15.74 -5.80 -11.68
C LEU A 271 -14.80 -6.99 -11.83
N LEU A 272 -13.51 -6.73 -11.90
CA LEU A 272 -12.45 -7.72 -12.01
C LEU A 272 -11.21 -7.16 -11.32
N SER A 273 -10.71 -7.86 -10.32
CA SER A 273 -9.45 -7.51 -9.67
C SER A 273 -8.60 -8.76 -9.54
N THR A 274 -7.47 -8.76 -10.23
CA THR A 274 -6.45 -9.79 -10.14
C THR A 274 -5.12 -9.15 -9.78
N ARG A 275 -4.07 -9.94 -9.63
CA ARG A 275 -2.73 -9.44 -9.28
C ARG A 275 -2.24 -8.32 -10.20
N HIS A 276 -2.61 -8.35 -11.48
CA HIS A 276 -2.10 -7.41 -12.49
C HIS A 276 -3.20 -6.59 -13.18
N HIS A 277 -4.43 -7.04 -13.14
CA HIS A 277 -5.55 -6.45 -13.87
C HIS A 277 -6.60 -5.96 -12.88
N ASP A 278 -7.03 -4.74 -13.05
CA ASP A 278 -8.11 -4.14 -12.29
C ASP A 278 -9.07 -3.45 -13.25
N LEU A 279 -10.33 -3.86 -13.21
CA LEU A 279 -11.42 -3.28 -14.00
C LEU A 279 -12.48 -2.76 -13.04
N SER A 280 -12.68 -1.45 -13.03
CA SER A 280 -13.64 -0.79 -12.17
C SER A 280 -14.59 0.11 -12.94
N TYR A 281 -15.85 0.12 -12.50
CA TYR A 281 -16.87 1.05 -12.95
C TYR A 281 -17.08 2.12 -11.89
N ASN A 282 -16.98 3.39 -12.28
CA ASN A 282 -17.08 4.52 -11.39
C ASN A 282 -18.24 5.43 -11.79
N LEU A 283 -19.13 5.71 -10.85
CA LEU A 283 -20.20 6.67 -10.97
C LEU A 283 -19.93 7.81 -10.01
N THR A 284 -19.67 9.01 -10.52
CA THR A 284 -19.25 10.14 -9.72
C THR A 284 -20.12 11.35 -9.95
N TRP A 285 -20.82 11.79 -8.91
CA TRP A 285 -21.50 13.07 -8.88
C TRP A 285 -20.50 14.17 -8.51
N ARG A 286 -20.25 15.05 -9.45
CA ARG A 286 -19.27 16.14 -9.35
C ARG A 286 -19.98 17.47 -9.17
N THR A 287 -19.50 18.29 -8.24
CA THR A 287 -19.96 19.66 -8.02
C THR A 287 -18.77 20.58 -8.04
N LEU A 288 -18.71 21.49 -9.03
CA LEU A 288 -17.69 22.52 -9.12
C LEU A 288 -18.32 23.88 -8.77
N THR A 289 -17.69 24.60 -7.84
CA THR A 289 -18.13 25.92 -7.38
C THR A 289 -16.99 26.92 -7.40
N ASP A 290 -17.28 28.17 -7.74
CA ASP A 290 -16.36 29.31 -7.63
C ASP A 290 -16.88 30.32 -6.60
N PRO A 291 -16.52 30.20 -5.32
CA PRO A 291 -16.92 31.15 -4.28
C PRO A 291 -16.34 32.54 -4.47
N SER A 292 -15.18 32.66 -5.14
CA SER A 292 -14.48 33.94 -5.34
C SER A 292 -15.02 34.74 -6.51
N ARG A 293 -15.76 34.11 -7.42
CA ARG A 293 -16.22 34.70 -8.71
C ARG A 293 -15.08 35.19 -9.62
N LEU A 294 -13.84 34.74 -9.33
CA LEU A 294 -12.64 35.12 -10.07
C LEU A 294 -12.27 34.12 -11.19
N ALA A 295 -12.96 32.99 -11.27
CA ALA A 295 -12.61 31.91 -12.20
C ALA A 295 -12.54 32.39 -13.65
N SER A 296 -11.55 31.84 -14.37
CA SER A 296 -11.37 32.05 -15.81
C SER A 296 -12.56 31.54 -16.65
N THR A 297 -12.63 31.91 -17.90
CA THR A 297 -13.76 31.56 -18.77
C THR A 297 -13.91 30.07 -18.98
N SER A 298 -12.80 29.34 -19.13
CA SER A 298 -12.82 27.89 -19.31
C SER A 298 -13.35 27.15 -18.07
N ILE A 299 -13.02 27.63 -16.88
CA ILE A 299 -13.52 27.06 -15.62
C ILE A 299 -15.01 27.39 -15.43
N ARG A 300 -15.41 28.64 -15.64
CA ARG A 300 -16.82 29.07 -15.48
C ARG A 300 -17.79 28.28 -16.35
N ARG A 301 -17.38 27.88 -17.55
CA ARG A 301 -18.21 27.05 -18.46
C ARG A 301 -18.50 25.65 -17.88
N GLN A 302 -17.70 25.19 -16.92
CA GLN A 302 -17.80 23.84 -16.35
C GLN A 302 -18.28 23.83 -14.89
N LEU A 303 -18.61 25.03 -14.33
CA LEU A 303 -19.20 25.11 -12.99
C LEU A 303 -20.58 24.47 -12.97
N GLY A 304 -20.95 23.94 -11.80
CA GLY A 304 -22.23 23.29 -11.55
C GLY A 304 -22.11 21.81 -11.21
N HIS A 305 -23.20 21.10 -11.45
CA HIS A 305 -23.33 19.69 -11.12
C HIS A 305 -23.23 18.84 -12.38
N ASN A 306 -22.39 17.79 -12.31
CA ASN A 306 -22.20 16.85 -13.40
C ASN A 306 -22.17 15.42 -12.86
N LEU A 307 -22.78 14.48 -13.58
CA LEU A 307 -22.69 13.05 -13.29
C LEU A 307 -21.73 12.41 -14.30
N LEU A 308 -20.62 11.91 -13.82
CA LEU A 308 -19.64 11.16 -14.61
C LEU A 308 -19.82 9.67 -14.39
N SER A 309 -20.06 8.95 -15.47
CA SER A 309 -20.02 7.48 -15.52
C SER A 309 -18.78 7.06 -16.29
N ALA A 310 -17.90 6.29 -15.67
CA ALA A 310 -16.62 5.94 -16.28
C ALA A 310 -16.27 4.47 -16.03
N LEU A 311 -15.74 3.82 -17.05
CA LEU A 311 -15.11 2.51 -16.97
C LEU A 311 -13.59 2.70 -16.97
N LYS A 312 -12.91 2.17 -15.96
CA LYS A 312 -11.47 2.26 -15.81
C LYS A 312 -10.87 0.86 -15.78
N TYR A 313 -9.90 0.64 -16.64
CA TYR A 313 -9.07 -0.56 -16.65
C TYR A 313 -7.64 -0.19 -16.32
N THR A 314 -7.04 -0.88 -15.37
CA THR A 314 -5.66 -0.67 -14.94
C THR A 314 -4.89 -1.98 -15.05
N TYR A 315 -3.76 -1.93 -15.73
CA TYR A 315 -2.77 -3.00 -15.75
C TYR A 315 -1.53 -2.55 -15.00
N LYS A 316 -1.12 -3.31 -13.99
CA LYS A 316 0.00 -2.95 -13.11
C LYS A 316 0.91 -4.15 -12.90
N ILE A 317 2.20 -3.94 -13.17
CA ILE A 317 3.28 -4.84 -12.77
C ILE A 317 4.27 -4.02 -11.95
N ASP A 318 4.63 -4.50 -10.77
CA ASP A 318 5.68 -3.89 -9.96
C ASP A 318 6.57 -5.02 -9.43
N GLN A 319 7.79 -5.10 -9.97
CA GLN A 319 8.83 -6.07 -9.63
C GLN A 319 10.05 -5.38 -9.02
N ARG A 320 9.86 -4.19 -8.46
CA ARG A 320 10.91 -3.51 -7.71
C ARG A 320 11.08 -4.19 -6.34
N ASP A 321 12.31 -4.24 -5.87
CA ASP A 321 12.68 -4.82 -4.58
C ASP A 321 12.11 -4.04 -3.38
N SER A 322 11.92 -2.73 -3.53
CA SER A 322 11.36 -1.84 -2.52
C SER A 322 10.55 -0.72 -3.16
N HIS A 323 9.43 -0.32 -2.52
CA HIS A 323 8.68 0.86 -2.93
C HIS A 323 9.28 2.17 -2.39
N ILE A 324 9.96 2.10 -1.25
CA ILE A 324 10.54 3.28 -0.57
C ILE A 324 11.91 3.63 -1.15
N ARG A 325 12.78 2.62 -1.34
CA ARG A 325 14.12 2.75 -1.91
C ARG A 325 14.33 1.63 -2.93
N PRO A 326 13.87 1.80 -4.17
CA PRO A 326 14.13 0.81 -5.21
C PRO A 326 15.62 0.77 -5.54
N THR A 327 16.23 -0.41 -5.49
CA THR A 327 17.62 -0.61 -5.89
C THR A 327 17.74 -1.42 -7.17
N LYS A 328 16.75 -2.29 -7.44
CA LYS A 328 16.69 -3.11 -8.65
C LYS A 328 15.25 -3.41 -9.05
N GLY A 329 15.06 -3.75 -10.31
CA GLY A 329 13.77 -4.17 -10.83
C GLY A 329 13.10 -3.11 -11.71
N TYR A 330 11.89 -3.40 -12.11
CA TYR A 330 11.09 -2.51 -12.95
C TYR A 330 9.62 -2.48 -12.52
N ALA A 331 8.94 -1.43 -12.92
CA ALA A 331 7.51 -1.30 -12.73
C ALA A 331 6.88 -0.70 -13.99
N PHE A 332 5.67 -1.17 -14.30
CA PHE A 332 4.86 -0.71 -15.42
C PHE A 332 3.43 -0.54 -14.97
N LEU A 333 2.83 0.59 -15.33
CA LEU A 333 1.42 0.85 -15.14
C LEU A 333 0.82 1.40 -16.43
N SER A 334 -0.31 0.82 -16.82
CA SER A 334 -1.16 1.33 -17.90
C SER A 334 -2.58 1.49 -17.38
N SER A 335 -3.15 2.68 -17.49
CA SER A 335 -4.50 2.97 -17.05
C SER A 335 -5.30 3.57 -18.20
N SER A 336 -6.36 2.89 -18.60
CA SER A 336 -7.30 3.30 -19.65
C SER A 336 -8.65 3.61 -19.02
N GLN A 337 -9.20 4.79 -19.28
CA GLN A 337 -10.48 5.20 -18.76
C GLN A 337 -11.36 5.76 -19.86
N VAL A 338 -12.59 5.28 -19.94
CA VAL A 338 -13.63 5.82 -20.81
C VAL A 338 -14.69 6.47 -19.93
N GLY A 339 -14.83 7.79 -20.05
CA GLY A 339 -15.81 8.57 -19.31
C GLY A 339 -17.01 8.96 -20.16
N GLY A 340 -18.15 9.22 -19.50
CA GLY A 340 -19.38 9.69 -20.15
C GLY A 340 -20.22 8.60 -20.80
N LEU A 341 -20.20 7.37 -20.25
CA LEU A 341 -20.92 6.23 -20.83
C LEU A 341 -22.45 6.42 -20.92
N TRP A 342 -23.03 7.23 -20.04
CA TRP A 342 -24.49 7.40 -19.92
C TRP A 342 -24.94 8.85 -20.08
N ASP A 343 -24.03 9.81 -20.30
CA ASP A 343 -24.35 11.21 -20.42
C ASP A 343 -24.07 11.76 -21.82
N ASN A 344 -25.10 12.40 -22.41
CA ASN A 344 -25.00 13.08 -23.69
C ASN A 344 -24.53 14.55 -23.58
N LYS A 345 -24.18 15.04 -22.38
CA LYS A 345 -23.87 16.45 -22.12
C LYS A 345 -22.42 16.87 -22.36
N GLY A 346 -21.62 16.07 -23.08
CA GLY A 346 -20.27 16.45 -23.48
C GLY A 346 -19.16 16.12 -22.50
N LEU A 347 -19.42 15.28 -21.49
CA LEU A 347 -18.42 14.73 -20.58
C LEU A 347 -17.74 13.45 -21.12
N ASN A 348 -17.91 13.17 -22.41
CA ASN A 348 -17.37 11.96 -23.02
C ASN A 348 -15.90 12.18 -23.33
N PHE A 349 -15.04 11.37 -22.72
CA PHE A 349 -13.60 11.40 -22.95
C PHE A 349 -12.99 9.99 -22.85
N PHE A 350 -11.85 9.84 -23.50
CA PHE A 350 -10.94 8.72 -23.33
C PHE A 350 -9.66 9.25 -22.70
N ARG A 351 -9.24 8.64 -21.60
CA ARG A 351 -7.99 8.96 -20.90
C ARG A 351 -7.10 7.75 -20.87
N GLN A 352 -5.86 7.89 -21.31
CA GLN A 352 -4.84 6.88 -21.30
C GLN A 352 -3.62 7.40 -20.55
N GLU A 353 -3.09 6.58 -19.65
CA GLU A 353 -1.86 6.85 -18.90
C GLU A 353 -0.92 5.66 -19.00
N PHE A 354 0.37 5.97 -19.11
CA PHE A 354 1.46 5.01 -19.03
C PHE A 354 2.50 5.52 -18.03
N ASP A 355 3.04 4.63 -17.21
CA ASP A 355 4.14 4.90 -16.30
C ASP A 355 5.10 3.72 -16.33
N VAL A 356 6.33 3.97 -16.73
CA VAL A 356 7.40 2.97 -16.85
C VAL A 356 8.54 3.39 -15.95
N ARG A 357 9.02 2.49 -15.12
CA ARG A 357 10.10 2.74 -14.19
C ARG A 357 11.09 1.60 -14.18
N ALA A 358 12.36 1.93 -13.96
CA ALA A 358 13.43 0.96 -13.79
C ALA A 358 14.39 1.43 -12.69
N ALA A 359 14.88 0.49 -11.89
CA ALA A 359 15.89 0.68 -10.88
C ALA A 359 17.09 -0.19 -11.23
N VAL A 360 18.27 0.42 -11.32
CA VAL A 360 19.52 -0.23 -11.69
C VAL A 360 20.55 0.01 -10.58
N PRO A 361 21.10 -1.04 -9.94
CA PRO A 361 22.10 -0.89 -8.91
C PRO A 361 23.47 -0.54 -9.51
N PHE A 362 24.18 0.36 -8.82
CA PHE A 362 25.61 0.59 -9.02
C PHE A 362 26.40 -0.09 -7.91
N GLY A 363 27.47 -0.76 -8.23
CA GLY A 363 28.25 -1.57 -7.29
C GLY A 363 29.02 -0.81 -6.20
N PHE A 364 28.87 0.50 -6.05
CA PHE A 364 29.57 1.33 -5.07
C PHE A 364 28.55 2.10 -4.18
N TRP A 365 28.88 2.28 -2.90
CA TRP A 365 28.08 3.00 -1.91
C TRP A 365 26.58 2.63 -1.88
N ASN A 366 26.26 1.38 -2.19
CA ASN A 366 24.89 0.92 -2.33
C ASN A 366 24.03 1.87 -3.19
N ALA A 367 24.66 2.43 -4.24
CA ALA A 367 24.02 3.40 -5.11
C ALA A 367 23.09 2.71 -6.10
N ALA A 368 21.96 3.34 -6.38
CA ALA A 368 21.00 2.88 -7.38
C ALA A 368 20.48 4.05 -8.20
N LEU A 369 20.41 3.86 -9.50
CA LEU A 369 19.80 4.80 -10.43
C LEU A 369 18.34 4.38 -10.69
N ASN A 370 17.42 5.24 -10.32
CA ASN A 370 16.00 5.10 -10.59
C ASN A 370 15.62 6.01 -11.76
N VAL A 371 15.10 5.46 -12.81
CA VAL A 371 14.60 6.22 -13.96
C VAL A 371 13.12 5.92 -14.19
N GLY A 372 12.39 6.92 -14.64
CA GLY A 372 10.99 6.73 -14.99
C GLY A 372 10.51 7.71 -16.04
N VAL A 373 9.55 7.25 -16.81
CA VAL A 373 8.87 8.04 -17.85
C VAL A 373 7.37 7.80 -17.71
N GLY A 374 6.62 8.89 -17.53
CA GLY A 374 5.17 8.90 -17.55
C GLY A 374 4.65 9.66 -18.77
N ALA A 375 3.64 9.13 -19.42
CA ALA A 375 2.95 9.80 -20.53
C ALA A 375 1.44 9.59 -20.40
N GLY A 376 0.65 10.61 -20.75
CA GLY A 376 -0.78 10.50 -20.72
C GLY A 376 -1.47 11.42 -21.73
N VAL A 377 -2.62 10.97 -22.22
CA VAL A 377 -3.45 11.72 -23.14
C VAL A 377 -4.92 11.63 -22.73
N VAL A 378 -5.63 12.74 -22.84
CA VAL A 378 -7.08 12.84 -22.70
C VAL A 378 -7.66 13.33 -24.01
N LEU A 379 -8.55 12.53 -24.58
CA LEU A 379 -9.21 12.85 -25.85
C LEU A 379 -10.71 13.02 -25.61
N PRO A 380 -11.32 14.15 -26.03
CA PRO A 380 -12.75 14.32 -25.95
C PRO A 380 -13.43 13.41 -26.99
N LEU A 381 -14.45 12.65 -26.57
CA LEU A 381 -15.24 11.76 -27.44
C LEU A 381 -16.58 12.39 -27.85
N ALA A 382 -16.84 13.65 -27.46
CA ALA A 382 -18.07 14.37 -27.80
C ALA A 382 -18.17 14.66 -29.29
N ARG A 383 -19.37 15.04 -29.74
CA ARG A 383 -19.59 15.49 -31.11
C ARG A 383 -18.68 16.68 -31.42
N GLY A 384 -17.87 16.57 -32.48
CA GLY A 384 -16.83 17.55 -32.82
C GLY A 384 -15.42 17.07 -32.41
N PHE A 385 -15.29 15.97 -31.71
CA PHE A 385 -14.03 15.32 -31.30
C PHE A 385 -13.03 16.37 -30.75
N MET A 386 -11.86 16.53 -31.32
CA MET A 386 -10.82 17.45 -30.83
C MET A 386 -11.22 18.97 -30.82
N ASN A 387 -12.35 19.35 -31.40
CA ASN A 387 -12.88 20.70 -31.27
C ASN A 387 -13.70 20.90 -29.98
N SER A 388 -14.07 19.82 -29.30
CA SER A 388 -14.77 19.89 -28.02
C SER A 388 -13.77 20.14 -26.89
N SER A 389 -14.25 20.65 -25.74
CA SER A 389 -13.43 20.81 -24.54
C SER A 389 -13.41 19.55 -23.72
N THR A 390 -12.27 19.20 -23.16
CA THR A 390 -12.13 18.19 -22.11
C THR A 390 -12.50 18.78 -20.75
N PRO A 391 -13.06 18.00 -19.83
CA PRO A 391 -13.31 18.45 -18.46
C PRO A 391 -12.00 18.87 -17.78
N VAL A 392 -11.95 20.04 -17.15
CA VAL A 392 -10.75 20.57 -16.47
C VAL A 392 -10.29 19.65 -15.34
N THR A 393 -11.24 18.97 -14.70
CA THR A 393 -10.97 18.02 -13.61
C THR A 393 -10.30 16.72 -14.07
N ASP A 394 -10.48 16.33 -15.34
CA ASP A 394 -9.92 15.11 -15.90
C ASP A 394 -8.62 15.34 -16.70
N ARG A 395 -8.19 16.60 -16.85
CA ARG A 395 -6.91 16.95 -17.45
C ARG A 395 -5.74 16.60 -16.54
N PHE A 396 -4.58 16.41 -17.14
CA PHE A 396 -3.34 16.23 -16.41
C PHE A 396 -2.86 17.56 -15.82
N ASN A 397 -2.36 17.48 -14.60
CA ASN A 397 -1.70 18.58 -13.92
C ASN A 397 -0.27 18.18 -13.58
N LEU A 398 0.68 19.11 -13.69
CA LEU A 398 2.07 18.87 -13.44
C LEU A 398 2.59 19.85 -12.37
N GLY A 399 3.50 19.38 -11.55
CA GLY A 399 4.06 20.11 -10.42
C GLY A 399 3.66 19.50 -9.07
N GLY A 400 4.43 19.77 -8.06
CA GLY A 400 4.24 19.24 -6.71
C GLY A 400 5.53 18.74 -6.10
N HIS A 401 5.46 18.43 -4.82
CA HIS A 401 6.62 18.07 -4.02
C HIS A 401 6.67 16.57 -3.67
N ASN A 402 5.80 15.75 -4.25
CA ASN A 402 5.82 14.30 -4.02
C ASN A 402 7.00 13.65 -4.73
N SER A 403 7.59 12.64 -4.11
CA SER A 403 8.67 11.89 -4.71
C SER A 403 8.21 11.13 -5.97
N PRO A 404 8.85 11.35 -7.12
CA PRO A 404 8.49 10.61 -8.32
C PRO A 404 8.89 9.14 -8.26
N VAL A 405 9.76 8.74 -7.30
CA VAL A 405 10.29 7.38 -7.20
C VAL A 405 9.33 6.41 -6.53
N CYS A 406 8.60 6.86 -5.49
CA CYS A 406 7.82 5.96 -4.63
C CYS A 406 6.51 5.51 -5.25
N SER A 407 5.63 6.45 -5.59
CA SER A 407 4.27 6.15 -6.05
C SER A 407 4.24 5.80 -7.53
N LEU A 408 3.80 4.60 -7.88
CA LEU A 408 3.54 4.20 -9.25
C LEU A 408 2.18 4.75 -9.70
N GLY A 409 2.16 5.42 -10.84
CA GLY A 409 0.98 6.07 -11.41
C GLY A 409 0.91 7.56 -11.10
N GLY A 410 0.44 8.30 -12.07
CA GLY A 410 0.29 9.74 -12.02
C GLY A 410 1.49 10.50 -12.61
N ILE A 411 1.17 11.36 -13.58
CA ILE A 411 2.15 12.24 -14.26
C ILE A 411 2.33 13.55 -13.48
N SER A 412 1.88 13.60 -12.23
CA SER A 412 1.68 14.83 -11.47
C SER A 412 2.94 15.40 -10.81
N SER A 413 3.99 14.60 -10.62
CA SER A 413 5.19 15.01 -9.87
C SER A 413 6.22 15.70 -10.75
N LEU A 414 6.50 16.96 -10.46
CA LEU A 414 7.65 17.71 -11.00
C LEU A 414 8.22 18.56 -9.88
N LEU A 415 9.28 18.08 -9.26
CA LEU A 415 9.96 18.75 -8.16
C LEU A 415 10.44 20.14 -8.60
N GLY A 416 10.45 21.12 -7.72
CA GLY A 416 10.82 22.50 -8.04
C GLY A 416 9.68 23.36 -8.57
N PHE A 417 8.50 22.81 -8.81
CA PHE A 417 7.29 23.55 -9.16
C PHE A 417 6.18 23.36 -8.13
N ARG A 418 5.33 24.37 -7.97
CA ARG A 418 4.15 24.25 -7.10
C ARG A 418 3.16 23.24 -7.69
N THR A 419 2.33 22.66 -6.87
CA THR A 419 1.23 21.78 -7.29
C THR A 419 0.40 22.47 -8.37
N ARG A 420 0.14 21.80 -9.49
CA ARG A 420 -0.53 22.35 -10.67
C ARG A 420 0.15 23.61 -11.26
N GLY A 421 1.37 23.93 -10.87
CA GLY A 421 2.07 25.18 -11.22
C GLY A 421 2.70 25.19 -12.61
N VAL A 422 2.39 24.23 -13.48
CA VAL A 422 2.96 24.07 -14.81
C VAL A 422 1.84 23.89 -15.83
N GLY A 423 1.98 24.48 -17.01
CA GLY A 423 1.13 24.22 -18.17
C GLY A 423 0.28 25.39 -18.63
N PRO A 424 -0.77 25.13 -19.42
CA PRO A 424 -1.68 26.15 -19.94
C PRO A 424 -2.38 26.92 -18.83
N THR A 425 -2.40 28.25 -18.95
CA THR A 425 -3.06 29.16 -18.01
C THR A 425 -3.98 30.12 -18.69
N GLU A 426 -5.03 30.56 -17.99
CA GLU A 426 -5.91 31.65 -18.40
C GLU A 426 -5.95 32.78 -17.36
N PRO A 427 -6.11 34.06 -17.77
CA PRO A 427 -6.28 35.14 -16.82
C PRO A 427 -7.59 34.98 -16.03
N ARG A 428 -7.55 35.29 -14.75
CA ARG A 428 -8.72 35.38 -13.89
C ARG A 428 -9.57 36.58 -14.28
N ARG A 429 -10.87 36.51 -13.97
CA ARG A 429 -11.76 37.64 -14.15
C ARG A 429 -11.38 38.76 -13.19
N LEU A 430 -11.33 40.00 -13.71
CA LEU A 430 -11.26 41.20 -12.90
C LEU A 430 -12.64 41.51 -12.36
N VAL A 431 -12.79 41.68 -11.06
CA VAL A 431 -14.01 42.20 -10.44
C VAL A 431 -13.80 43.71 -10.25
N PRO A 432 -14.64 44.57 -10.86
CA PRO A 432 -14.52 46.00 -10.64
C PRO A 432 -14.78 46.32 -9.17
N GLY A 433 -13.84 46.95 -8.49
CA GLY A 433 -13.97 47.41 -7.10
C GLY A 433 -12.93 46.97 -6.08
N GLU A 434 -12.04 46.05 -6.42
CA GLU A 434 -11.02 45.54 -5.43
C GLU A 434 -9.64 46.21 -5.47
N SER A 435 -9.45 47.27 -6.27
CA SER A 435 -8.17 48.00 -6.21
C SER A 435 -8.31 49.23 -5.32
N GLU A 436 -7.99 49.09 -4.03
CA GLU A 436 -7.88 50.21 -3.09
C GLU A 436 -6.73 51.17 -3.42
N ASP A 437 -5.81 50.83 -4.34
CA ASP A 437 -4.57 51.60 -4.60
C ASP A 437 -4.43 52.14 -6.05
N GLY A 438 -5.47 52.18 -6.87
CA GLY A 438 -5.37 52.82 -8.21
C GLY A 438 -4.34 52.23 -9.18
N SER A 439 -3.62 51.20 -8.82
CA SER A 439 -2.69 50.46 -9.67
C SER A 439 -3.46 49.44 -10.52
N PRO A 440 -3.16 49.26 -11.81
CA PRO A 440 -3.79 48.23 -12.61
C PRO A 440 -3.47 46.88 -12.00
N ALA A 441 -4.43 46.28 -11.30
CA ALA A 441 -4.27 44.96 -10.72
C ALA A 441 -3.98 43.95 -11.85
N VAL A 442 -2.78 43.39 -11.89
CA VAL A 442 -2.46 42.32 -12.83
C VAL A 442 -3.29 41.10 -12.40
N PRO A 443 -4.23 40.66 -13.24
CA PRO A 443 -5.12 39.57 -12.89
C PRO A 443 -4.29 38.31 -12.65
N GLY A 444 -4.52 37.64 -11.52
CA GLY A 444 -3.96 36.31 -11.28
C GLY A 444 -4.34 35.37 -12.45
N ARG A 445 -3.67 34.22 -12.55
CA ARG A 445 -3.92 33.25 -13.61
C ARG A 445 -4.40 31.93 -13.00
N ASP A 446 -5.31 31.27 -13.72
CA ASP A 446 -5.78 29.93 -13.41
C ASP A 446 -5.01 28.90 -14.25
N TYR A 447 -4.55 27.84 -13.59
CA TYR A 447 -3.95 26.70 -14.26
C TYR A 447 -5.05 25.74 -14.70
N LEU A 448 -5.08 25.41 -15.99
CA LEU A 448 -6.15 24.62 -16.61
C LEU A 448 -5.79 23.15 -16.78
N GLY A 449 -4.52 22.77 -16.53
CA GLY A 449 -4.02 21.46 -16.90
C GLY A 449 -3.85 21.27 -18.40
N GLY A 450 -3.42 20.09 -18.84
CA GLY A 450 -3.19 19.72 -20.23
C GLY A 450 -3.90 18.42 -20.61
N ASP A 451 -4.19 18.31 -21.91
CA ASP A 451 -4.77 17.09 -22.49
C ASP A 451 -3.67 16.07 -22.84
N LEU A 452 -2.45 16.52 -23.09
CA LEU A 452 -1.25 15.72 -23.27
C LEU A 452 -0.26 16.06 -22.17
N ALA A 453 0.25 15.06 -21.50
CA ALA A 453 1.27 15.18 -20.46
C ALA A 453 2.40 14.21 -20.70
N VAL A 454 3.62 14.66 -20.48
CA VAL A 454 4.82 13.80 -20.47
C VAL A 454 5.70 14.24 -19.31
N SER A 455 6.16 13.31 -18.51
CA SER A 455 7.12 13.53 -17.44
C SER A 455 8.21 12.47 -17.46
N ALA A 456 9.41 12.84 -17.06
CA ALA A 456 10.52 11.92 -16.90
C ALA A 456 11.33 12.32 -15.66
N PHE A 457 11.92 11.35 -15.01
CA PHE A 457 12.84 11.57 -13.91
C PHE A 457 14.03 10.60 -13.96
N ALA A 458 15.14 11.05 -13.39
CA ALA A 458 16.29 10.24 -13.07
C ALA A 458 16.71 10.60 -11.64
N ASP A 459 16.81 9.61 -10.77
CA ASP A 459 17.15 9.77 -9.36
C ASP A 459 18.27 8.80 -8.99
N LEU A 460 19.42 9.32 -8.57
CA LEU A 460 20.55 8.55 -8.10
C LEU A 460 20.54 8.57 -6.57
N SER A 461 20.18 7.48 -5.94
CA SER A 461 20.24 7.30 -4.49
C SER A 461 21.57 6.64 -4.09
N PHE A 462 22.15 7.06 -2.95
CA PHE A 462 23.43 6.54 -2.45
C PHE A 462 23.54 6.64 -0.93
N ASP A 463 24.32 5.75 -0.32
CA ASP A 463 24.56 5.78 1.13
C ASP A 463 25.51 6.93 1.49
N LEU A 464 25.21 7.62 2.59
CA LEU A 464 26.06 8.68 3.13
C LEU A 464 27.29 8.07 3.85
N PRO A 465 28.44 8.78 3.86
CA PRO A 465 29.69 8.25 4.41
C PRO A 465 29.69 8.06 5.94
N LEU A 466 28.73 8.64 6.66
CA LEU A 466 28.60 8.55 8.11
C LEU A 466 27.88 7.27 8.52
N LYS A 467 28.54 6.41 9.33
CA LYS A 467 27.97 5.14 9.80
C LYS A 467 26.61 5.32 10.49
N VAL A 468 26.49 6.32 11.38
CA VAL A 468 25.24 6.59 12.13
C VAL A 468 24.06 6.86 11.20
N LEU A 469 24.25 7.59 10.11
CA LEU A 469 23.20 7.89 9.13
C LEU A 469 22.84 6.64 8.33
N ARG A 470 23.84 5.85 7.94
CA ARG A 470 23.61 4.59 7.23
C ARG A 470 22.89 3.56 8.08
N ASP A 471 23.25 3.42 9.36
CA ASP A 471 22.60 2.50 10.30
C ASP A 471 21.14 2.91 10.57
N ALA A 472 20.84 4.22 10.52
CA ALA A 472 19.48 4.76 10.56
C ALA A 472 18.74 4.65 9.21
N GLY A 473 19.39 4.12 8.13
CA GLY A 473 18.82 4.02 6.79
C GLY A 473 18.77 5.35 6.04
N ILE A 474 19.33 6.43 6.60
CA ILE A 474 19.34 7.76 5.97
C ILE A 474 20.33 7.75 4.80
N HIS A 475 19.85 8.15 3.63
CA HIS A 475 20.66 8.15 2.41
C HIS A 475 20.49 9.45 1.63
N GLY A 476 21.47 9.77 0.82
CA GLY A 476 21.44 10.89 -0.10
C GLY A 476 20.85 10.51 -1.44
N HIS A 477 20.33 11.50 -2.16
CA HIS A 477 20.00 11.34 -3.57
C HIS A 477 20.27 12.62 -4.37
N ALA A 478 20.47 12.44 -5.66
CA ALA A 478 20.57 13.52 -6.64
C ALA A 478 19.57 13.21 -7.76
N PHE A 479 18.77 14.20 -8.13
CA PHE A 479 17.69 13.98 -9.09
C PHE A 479 17.69 15.02 -10.21
N LEU A 480 17.16 14.57 -11.34
CA LEU A 480 16.81 15.37 -12.50
C LEU A 480 15.36 15.03 -12.87
N THR A 481 14.49 16.04 -12.95
CA THR A 481 13.13 15.84 -13.41
C THR A 481 12.81 16.76 -14.57
N ALA A 482 12.02 16.26 -15.52
CA ALA A 482 11.56 17.03 -16.66
C ALA A 482 10.12 16.70 -16.98
N GLY A 483 9.36 17.68 -17.48
CA GLY A 483 7.97 17.45 -17.85
C GLY A 483 7.36 18.58 -18.66
N ASN A 484 6.29 18.25 -19.38
CA ASN A 484 5.55 19.20 -20.17
C ASN A 484 4.08 18.84 -20.26
N LEU A 485 3.24 19.87 -20.45
CA LEU A 485 1.79 19.78 -20.67
C LEU A 485 1.40 20.56 -21.92
N ALA A 486 0.50 19.98 -22.71
CA ALA A 486 -0.10 20.67 -23.84
C ALA A 486 -1.63 20.52 -23.85
N LYS A 487 -2.33 21.52 -24.33
CA LYS A 487 -3.75 21.49 -24.60
C LYS A 487 -3.94 21.07 -26.07
N LEU A 488 -4.72 20.01 -26.30
CA LEU A 488 -5.04 19.50 -27.63
C LEU A 488 -6.49 19.74 -28.01
N SER A 489 -7.37 19.86 -27.04
CA SER A 489 -8.80 20.11 -27.21
C SER A 489 -9.10 21.55 -27.68
N GLU A 490 -10.36 21.84 -28.00
CA GLU A 490 -10.85 23.16 -28.49
C GLU A 490 -10.12 23.64 -29.74
N GLY A 491 -9.75 22.73 -30.65
CA GLY A 491 -9.07 23.04 -31.90
C GLY A 491 -7.56 23.34 -31.79
N GLN A 492 -7.00 23.33 -30.59
CA GLN A 492 -5.56 23.62 -30.39
C GLN A 492 -4.64 22.59 -31.04
N TYR A 493 -5.12 21.35 -31.29
CA TYR A 493 -4.35 20.31 -32.00
C TYR A 493 -3.86 20.76 -33.39
N LYS A 494 -4.56 21.70 -34.05
CA LYS A 494 -4.17 22.23 -35.37
C LYS A 494 -2.87 23.02 -35.32
N ASN A 495 -2.59 23.64 -34.17
CA ASN A 495 -1.42 24.46 -33.94
C ASN A 495 -0.34 23.67 -33.16
N PHE A 496 -0.60 22.40 -32.84
CA PHE A 496 0.34 21.58 -32.08
C PHE A 496 1.53 21.18 -32.95
N SER A 497 2.73 21.55 -32.49
CA SER A 497 4.00 21.14 -33.08
C SER A 497 4.78 20.28 -32.06
N LEU A 498 5.22 19.10 -32.49
CA LEU A 498 6.03 18.22 -31.65
C LEU A 498 7.38 18.86 -31.30
N ASP A 499 7.97 19.62 -32.21
CA ASP A 499 9.24 20.33 -32.00
C ASP A 499 9.09 21.44 -30.95
N GLU A 500 8.01 22.19 -30.99
CA GLU A 500 7.69 23.19 -29.98
C GLU A 500 7.40 22.54 -28.63
N PHE A 501 6.64 21.45 -28.61
CA PHE A 501 6.41 20.66 -27.40
C PHE A 501 7.69 20.16 -26.77
N ARG A 502 8.64 19.63 -27.56
CA ARG A 502 9.98 19.23 -27.08
C ARG A 502 10.79 20.40 -26.55
N ARG A 503 10.75 21.54 -27.25
CA ARG A 503 11.49 22.72 -26.83
C ARG A 503 10.93 23.37 -25.56
N SER A 504 9.65 23.18 -25.26
CA SER A 504 8.97 23.77 -24.10
C SER A 504 9.00 22.90 -22.83
N PHE A 505 9.77 21.80 -22.79
CA PHE A 505 9.95 21.01 -21.59
C PHE A 505 10.52 21.86 -20.46
N ARG A 506 9.90 21.73 -19.26
CA ARG A 506 10.41 22.26 -18.01
C ARG A 506 11.37 21.23 -17.43
N SER A 507 12.39 21.70 -16.73
CA SER A 507 13.35 20.78 -16.08
C SER A 507 13.87 21.36 -14.79
N THR A 508 14.10 20.48 -13.83
CA THR A 508 14.70 20.79 -12.53
C THR A 508 15.74 19.75 -12.17
N ALA A 509 16.76 20.20 -11.46
CA ALA A 509 17.75 19.33 -10.86
C ALA A 509 17.84 19.64 -9.36
N GLY A 510 18.28 18.67 -8.58
CA GLY A 510 18.44 18.89 -7.16
C GLY A 510 19.18 17.76 -6.46
N VAL A 511 19.42 18.01 -5.19
CA VAL A 511 20.00 17.04 -4.26
C VAL A 511 19.18 17.01 -3.00
N GLY A 512 19.16 15.88 -2.32
CA GLY A 512 18.38 15.77 -1.10
C GLY A 512 18.85 14.65 -0.19
N ILE A 513 18.22 14.60 0.96
CA ILE A 513 18.40 13.56 1.98
C ILE A 513 17.06 12.90 2.20
N ILE A 514 17.09 11.57 2.25
CA ILE A 514 15.93 10.72 2.44
C ILE A 514 16.03 10.05 3.80
N LEU A 515 14.98 10.19 4.59
CA LEU A 515 14.79 9.54 5.88
C LEU A 515 13.66 8.51 5.71
N PRO A 516 13.98 7.22 5.53
CA PRO A 516 12.98 6.16 5.47
C PRO A 516 12.55 5.81 6.89
N THR A 517 11.25 5.80 7.14
CA THR A 517 10.66 5.22 8.35
C THR A 517 9.84 3.99 7.97
N LYS A 518 9.38 3.23 8.95
CA LYS A 518 8.52 2.06 8.69
C LYS A 518 7.16 2.45 8.10
N LEU A 519 6.71 3.68 8.34
CA LEU A 519 5.37 4.16 7.97
C LEU A 519 5.39 5.16 6.81
N PHE A 520 6.46 5.92 6.65
CA PHE A 520 6.56 6.96 5.63
C PHE A 520 8.02 7.28 5.28
N ARG A 521 8.22 7.84 4.10
CA ARG A 521 9.50 8.37 3.62
C ARG A 521 9.43 9.90 3.67
N VAL A 522 10.39 10.51 4.35
CA VAL A 522 10.58 11.96 4.38
C VAL A 522 11.75 12.32 3.49
N GLU A 523 11.59 13.30 2.63
CA GLU A 523 12.66 13.84 1.79
C GLU A 523 12.82 15.33 2.09
N VAL A 524 14.06 15.75 2.19
CA VAL A 524 14.45 17.16 2.26
C VAL A 524 15.28 17.44 1.02
N ASN A 525 14.70 18.14 0.06
CA ASN A 525 15.24 18.34 -1.28
C ASN A 525 15.60 19.80 -1.49
N TYR A 526 16.78 20.07 -2.00
CA TYR A 526 17.15 21.36 -2.57
C TYR A 526 16.94 21.31 -4.09
N CYS A 527 15.96 22.07 -4.56
CA CYS A 527 15.55 22.08 -5.97
C CYS A 527 16.07 23.33 -6.67
N TYR A 528 16.67 23.15 -7.84
CA TYR A 528 17.08 24.21 -8.74
C TYR A 528 16.37 24.05 -10.11
N ILE A 529 15.70 25.12 -10.55
CA ILE A 529 14.96 25.10 -11.82
C ILE A 529 15.93 25.42 -12.96
N LEU A 530 16.10 24.47 -13.87
CA LEU A 530 16.94 24.63 -15.05
C LEU A 530 16.20 25.35 -16.18
N LYS A 531 14.91 25.04 -16.33
CA LYS A 531 14.07 25.60 -17.39
C LYS A 531 12.61 25.72 -16.95
N GLN A 532 12.02 26.88 -17.14
CA GLN A 532 10.61 27.17 -16.88
C GLN A 532 10.02 28.07 -17.97
N SER A 533 8.70 28.10 -18.08
CA SER A 533 7.97 29.01 -18.95
C SER A 533 7.53 30.27 -18.18
N GLN A 534 7.17 31.31 -18.89
CA GLN A 534 6.82 32.63 -18.34
C GLN A 534 5.72 32.60 -17.25
N HIS A 535 4.76 31.68 -17.37
CA HIS A 535 3.61 31.60 -16.46
C HIS A 535 3.67 30.41 -15.48
N ASP A 536 4.78 29.68 -15.46
CA ASP A 536 4.95 28.58 -14.54
C ASP A 536 5.22 29.08 -13.12
N SER A 537 4.67 28.40 -12.12
CA SER A 537 4.89 28.71 -10.71
C SER A 537 6.01 27.85 -10.15
N GLY A 538 7.27 28.30 -10.37
CA GLY A 538 8.45 27.67 -9.81
C GLY A 538 8.62 27.95 -8.32
N LYS A 539 9.28 27.03 -7.61
CA LYS A 539 9.72 27.16 -6.24
C LYS A 539 11.12 26.58 -6.12
N THR A 540 12.13 27.44 -6.27
CA THR A 540 13.54 27.08 -6.05
C THR A 540 13.84 27.04 -4.56
N GLY A 541 14.79 26.19 -4.11
CA GLY A 541 15.25 26.09 -2.74
C GLY A 541 14.79 24.82 -2.04
N ILE A 542 14.71 24.88 -0.71
CA ILE A 542 14.42 23.72 0.13
C ILE A 542 12.93 23.35 0.02
N GLN A 543 12.67 22.08 -0.22
CA GLN A 543 11.33 21.48 -0.27
C GLN A 543 11.30 20.22 0.57
N PHE A 544 10.21 20.05 1.32
CA PHE A 544 9.93 18.85 2.08
C PHE A 544 8.92 18.01 1.32
N SER A 545 9.20 16.71 1.20
CA SER A 545 8.36 15.74 0.55
C SER A 545 8.06 14.59 1.51
N PHE A 546 6.84 14.10 1.49
CA PHE A 546 6.41 12.97 2.30
C PHE A 546 5.72 11.99 1.38
N SER A 547 6.14 10.74 1.45
CA SER A 547 5.54 9.66 0.66
C SER A 547 5.24 8.49 1.58
N SER A 548 4.05 7.93 1.47
CA SER A 548 3.68 6.67 2.10
C SER A 548 4.19 5.50 1.23
N PRO A 549 4.60 4.39 1.83
CA PRO A 549 5.00 3.19 1.12
C PRO A 549 3.86 2.53 0.36
#